data_dbf2f32b80635a8a3cdc83198cac9495
#
_entry.id   dbf2f32b80635a8a3cdc83198cac9495
#
_cell.length_a   1.000
_cell.length_b   1.000
_cell.length_c   1.000
_cell.angle_alpha   90.00
_cell.angle_beta   90.00
_cell.angle_gamma   90.00
#
_symmetry.space_group_name_H-M   'P 1'
#
loop_
_entity.id
_entity.type
_entity.pdbx_description
1 polymer ?
#
loop_
_entity_poly.entity_id
_entity_poly.type
_entity_poly.pdbx_seq_one_letter_code
_entity_poly.pdbx_strand_id
1 'polypeptide(L)'
;MVGVSCSNGDSPDGPDVPVTPVGQTVFMFFPWSNSLLSDFRRTVEDMQTVVAQRSMKDERIMVFMATSEREAVLFELKKQNGRCLTDTLRRYSDRPFTSRQWLTSLFSEVMTLAPASRYGMVVGCHGLAWVPVQGQRNAPKRLGSQEKIDEEDNLYKEERIDKEGEPYDLMHFEVQGPVTTRFIGGTYPETQIETTDLADAMADAGFHTEYILFDACYMSSVEVAYELKDVTHYLIASPTEVLSYGFPYITMGKHLLGTPNYKGIVDSFISFYSSYNLPYGTVAVTDCTQLDALAAIAQQINAADAEQISAASEGKLNTARSGKNVPNSVQIMDGYSPTLFYDLGHLMSLKDAGTVLTAAFAEQLEKTVPYKGHTGQYFTTLKDAPVDIKHYSGLNTSQGSLNHMADRFSETAWYKATN
;
A
#
# COMPACT_ATOMS: atom_id res chain seq x y z
N MET A 1 -13.54 51.19 36.51
CA MET A 1 -12.85 50.64 35.35
C MET A 1 -11.96 49.53 35.85
N VAL A 2 -12.39 48.31 35.68
CA VAL A 2 -11.60 47.15 36.08
C VAL A 2 -11.30 46.39 34.78
N GLY A 3 -10.00 46.39 34.44
CA GLY A 3 -9.52 45.68 33.26
C GLY A 3 -9.48 44.20 33.49
N VAL A 4 -10.16 43.43 32.63
CA VAL A 4 -10.05 41.98 32.57
C VAL A 4 -8.90 41.63 31.66
N SER A 5 -7.83 41.08 32.24
CA SER A 5 -6.68 40.51 31.54
C SER A 5 -7.06 39.08 31.15
N CYS A 6 -7.12 38.79 29.84
CA CYS A 6 -7.19 37.43 29.34
C CYS A 6 -5.78 36.82 29.39
N SER A 7 -5.57 35.91 30.32
CA SER A 7 -4.37 35.09 30.34
C SER A 7 -4.51 33.97 29.28
N ASN A 8 -3.60 33.98 28.29
CA ASN A 8 -3.33 32.84 27.43
C ASN A 8 -2.88 31.66 28.30
N GLY A 9 -3.58 30.54 28.19
CA GLY A 9 -3.20 29.31 28.87
C GLY A 9 -1.95 28.73 28.20
N ASP A 10 -0.82 28.90 28.84
CA ASP A 10 0.39 28.14 28.55
C ASP A 10 0.12 26.65 28.85
N SER A 11 0.38 25.80 27.87
CA SER A 11 0.50 24.37 28.10
C SER A 11 1.66 24.14 29.10
N PRO A 12 1.53 23.28 30.10
CA PRO A 12 2.62 22.99 30.99
C PRO A 12 3.67 22.16 30.22
N ASP A 13 4.77 22.81 29.83
CA ASP A 13 6.03 22.14 29.54
C ASP A 13 6.52 21.52 30.86
N GLY A 14 6.06 20.31 31.16
CA GLY A 14 6.70 19.47 32.16
C GLY A 14 8.08 19.04 31.64
N PRO A 15 9.06 18.84 32.51
CA PRO A 15 10.37 18.39 32.08
C PRO A 15 10.23 17.12 31.24
N ASP A 16 10.88 17.10 30.04
CA ASP A 16 10.95 15.94 29.15
C ASP A 16 11.49 14.74 29.93
N VAL A 17 10.59 13.94 30.44
CA VAL A 17 10.96 12.64 31.02
C VAL A 17 11.36 11.77 29.83
N PRO A 18 12.61 11.29 29.75
CA PRO A 18 13.04 10.47 28.64
C PRO A 18 12.11 9.25 28.51
N VAL A 19 11.44 9.13 27.37
CA VAL A 19 10.57 7.97 27.10
C VAL A 19 11.49 6.77 26.89
N THR A 20 11.37 5.76 27.72
CA THR A 20 12.16 4.53 27.59
C THR A 20 11.76 3.81 26.30
N PRO A 21 12.73 3.47 25.41
CA PRO A 21 12.44 2.68 24.23
C PRO A 21 11.80 1.33 24.57
N VAL A 22 10.78 0.94 23.79
CA VAL A 22 10.15 -0.39 23.84
C VAL A 22 10.73 -1.30 22.76
N GLY A 23 10.40 -2.59 22.80
CA GLY A 23 10.85 -3.55 21.78
C GLY A 23 10.27 -3.27 20.40
N GLN A 24 9.01 -2.78 20.33
CA GLN A 24 8.37 -2.46 19.05
C GLN A 24 7.39 -1.28 19.16
N THR A 25 7.42 -0.41 18.17
CA THR A 25 6.33 0.54 17.88
C THR A 25 5.74 0.22 16.51
N VAL A 26 4.42 -0.01 16.46
CA VAL A 26 3.66 -0.09 15.20
C VAL A 26 3.02 1.27 14.94
N PHE A 27 3.35 1.86 13.80
CA PHE A 27 2.78 3.12 13.35
C PHE A 27 1.74 2.87 12.27
N MET A 28 0.48 3.14 12.56
CA MET A 28 -0.64 3.06 11.62
C MET A 28 -0.86 4.45 11.03
N PHE A 29 -0.66 4.57 9.74
CA PHE A 29 -0.69 5.82 8.99
C PHE A 29 -1.86 5.82 8.01
N PHE A 30 -2.90 6.60 8.31
CA PHE A 30 -4.10 6.78 7.50
C PHE A 30 -4.18 8.24 7.02
N PRO A 31 -3.42 8.58 5.96
CA PRO A 31 -3.31 9.97 5.48
C PRO A 31 -4.51 10.44 4.67
N TRP A 32 -5.50 9.58 4.46
CA TRP A 32 -6.69 9.86 3.67
C TRP A 32 -7.95 9.82 4.52
N SER A 33 -8.85 10.78 4.28
CA SER A 33 -10.21 10.84 4.83
C SER A 33 -11.23 10.59 3.71
N ASN A 34 -12.48 10.94 3.91
CA ASN A 34 -13.61 10.78 3.00
C ASN A 34 -14.00 9.30 2.78
N SER A 35 -13.92 8.77 1.56
CA SER A 35 -14.47 7.46 1.18
C SER A 35 -13.98 6.27 2.02
N LEU A 36 -12.79 6.35 2.63
CA LEU A 36 -12.20 5.28 3.44
C LEU A 36 -12.19 5.56 4.95
N LEU A 37 -12.69 6.71 5.40
CA LEU A 37 -12.61 7.08 6.82
C LEU A 37 -13.37 6.10 7.73
N SER A 38 -14.52 5.60 7.29
CA SER A 38 -15.30 4.59 8.02
C SER A 38 -14.53 3.26 8.13
N ASP A 39 -13.83 2.86 7.06
CA ASP A 39 -13.05 1.64 7.03
C ASP A 39 -11.84 1.73 7.94
N PHE A 40 -11.13 2.87 7.96
CA PHE A 40 -10.01 3.09 8.89
C PHE A 40 -10.47 3.16 10.35
N ARG A 41 -11.63 3.71 10.64
CA ARG A 41 -12.21 3.66 11.99
C ARG A 41 -12.44 2.22 12.43
N ARG A 42 -13.03 1.38 11.58
CA ARG A 42 -13.18 -0.05 11.84
C ARG A 42 -11.83 -0.73 12.05
N THR A 43 -10.84 -0.46 11.21
CA THR A 43 -9.46 -0.97 11.38
C THR A 43 -8.89 -0.61 12.76
N VAL A 44 -9.11 0.62 13.22
CA VAL A 44 -8.69 1.06 14.56
C VAL A 44 -9.47 0.31 15.66
N GLU A 45 -10.77 0.11 15.51
CA GLU A 45 -11.62 -0.66 16.46
C GLU A 45 -11.19 -2.14 16.52
N ASP A 46 -10.86 -2.75 15.39
CA ASP A 46 -10.29 -4.09 15.34
C ASP A 46 -8.96 -4.16 16.11
N MET A 47 -8.05 -3.20 15.89
CA MET A 47 -6.79 -3.12 16.62
C MET A 47 -6.99 -2.81 18.11
N GLN A 48 -7.99 -2.02 18.50
CA GLN A 48 -8.36 -1.83 19.91
C GLN A 48 -8.77 -3.15 20.56
N THR A 49 -9.52 -3.99 19.82
CA THR A 49 -9.91 -5.33 20.28
C THR A 49 -8.68 -6.22 20.47
N VAL A 50 -7.74 -6.23 19.51
CA VAL A 50 -6.48 -6.96 19.61
C VAL A 50 -5.67 -6.50 20.82
N VAL A 51 -5.55 -5.20 21.05
CA VAL A 51 -4.85 -4.61 22.22
C VAL A 51 -5.52 -5.03 23.53
N ALA A 52 -6.85 -4.99 23.59
CA ALA A 52 -7.58 -5.38 24.79
C ALA A 52 -7.37 -6.86 25.17
N GLN A 53 -7.27 -7.73 24.16
CA GLN A 53 -7.10 -9.18 24.35
C GLN A 53 -5.65 -9.61 24.59
N ARG A 54 -4.67 -8.82 24.13
CA ARG A 54 -3.24 -9.15 24.19
C ARG A 54 -2.57 -8.56 25.45
N SER A 55 -1.48 -9.17 25.90
CA SER A 55 -0.57 -8.55 26.86
C SER A 55 0.40 -7.63 26.12
N MET A 56 0.16 -6.31 26.21
CA MET A 56 1.04 -5.27 25.64
C MET A 56 2.13 -4.95 26.67
N LYS A 57 3.25 -5.65 26.60
CA LYS A 57 4.37 -5.50 27.58
C LYS A 57 5.50 -4.63 27.03
N ASP A 58 5.77 -4.76 25.74
CA ASP A 58 6.94 -4.18 25.07
C ASP A 58 6.57 -3.70 23.67
N GLU A 59 5.29 -3.42 23.47
CA GLU A 59 4.77 -2.93 22.19
C GLU A 59 3.92 -1.67 22.40
N ARG A 60 4.03 -0.73 21.47
CA ARG A 60 3.19 0.47 21.36
C ARG A 60 2.52 0.54 19.99
N ILE A 61 1.35 1.12 19.93
CA ILE A 61 0.63 1.36 18.67
C ILE A 61 0.29 2.84 18.59
N MET A 62 0.91 3.51 17.63
CA MET A 62 0.66 4.91 17.28
C MET A 62 -0.23 4.95 16.05
N VAL A 63 -1.23 5.81 16.04
CA VAL A 63 -2.16 5.96 14.92
C VAL A 63 -2.21 7.41 14.50
N PHE A 64 -1.82 7.70 13.26
CA PHE A 64 -2.13 8.94 12.57
C PHE A 64 -3.36 8.73 11.71
N MET A 65 -4.39 9.54 11.90
CA MET A 65 -5.60 9.46 11.11
C MET A 65 -6.03 10.86 10.64
N ALA A 66 -6.06 11.06 9.33
CA ALA A 66 -6.67 12.23 8.73
C ALA A 66 -8.19 12.17 8.97
N THR A 67 -8.75 13.24 9.53
CA THR A 67 -10.18 13.37 9.80
C THR A 67 -10.88 14.24 8.76
N SER A 68 -10.09 15.01 8.02
CA SER A 68 -10.47 15.76 6.81
C SER A 68 -9.20 15.97 5.96
N GLU A 69 -9.32 16.64 4.83
CA GLU A 69 -8.16 16.95 3.96
C GLU A 69 -7.09 17.81 4.65
N ARG A 70 -7.45 18.52 5.71
CA ARG A 70 -6.56 19.47 6.41
C ARG A 70 -6.43 19.22 7.91
N GLU A 71 -7.18 18.27 8.44
CA GLU A 71 -7.17 17.95 9.85
C GLU A 71 -6.81 16.49 10.08
N ALA A 72 -5.97 16.25 11.07
CA ALA A 72 -5.59 14.91 11.48
C ALA A 72 -5.33 14.85 12.98
N VAL A 73 -5.33 13.63 13.49
CA VAL A 73 -4.99 13.33 14.88
C VAL A 73 -3.91 12.25 14.94
N LEU A 74 -2.97 12.42 15.87
CA LEU A 74 -2.04 11.37 16.27
C LEU A 74 -2.39 10.94 17.69
N PHE A 75 -2.63 9.65 17.87
CA PHE A 75 -3.00 9.07 19.15
C PHE A 75 -2.34 7.71 19.37
N GLU A 76 -2.28 7.28 20.60
CA GLU A 76 -1.79 5.96 20.99
C GLU A 76 -2.94 5.06 21.47
N LEU A 77 -2.89 3.78 21.08
CA LEU A 77 -3.77 2.74 21.62
C LEU A 77 -3.12 2.13 22.85
N LYS A 78 -3.68 2.42 24.04
CA LYS A 78 -3.14 1.98 25.33
C LYS A 78 -4.05 0.97 26.00
N LYS A 79 -3.49 -0.14 26.44
CA LYS A 79 -4.22 -1.08 27.31
C LYS A 79 -4.24 -0.60 28.74
N GLN A 80 -5.44 -0.44 29.30
CA GLN A 80 -5.65 -0.10 30.69
C GLN A 80 -6.84 -0.89 31.28
N ASN A 81 -6.63 -1.61 32.36
CA ASN A 81 -7.68 -2.38 33.06
C ASN A 81 -8.46 -3.35 32.13
N GLY A 82 -7.75 -4.03 31.21
CA GLY A 82 -8.34 -4.99 30.27
C GLY A 82 -9.09 -4.37 29.09
N ARG A 83 -9.10 -3.05 28.97
CA ARG A 83 -9.69 -2.30 27.83
C ARG A 83 -8.60 -1.59 27.05
N CYS A 84 -8.88 -1.29 25.79
CA CYS A 84 -8.06 -0.37 25.01
C CYS A 84 -8.63 1.03 25.11
N LEU A 85 -7.77 2.00 25.40
CA LEU A 85 -8.08 3.42 25.45
C LEU A 85 -7.32 4.13 24.33
N THR A 86 -7.89 5.22 23.82
CA THR A 86 -7.27 6.12 22.86
C THR A 86 -6.73 7.33 23.61
N ASP A 87 -5.40 7.56 23.51
CA ASP A 87 -4.72 8.71 24.11
C ASP A 87 -4.26 9.67 23.00
N THR A 88 -4.95 10.80 22.84
CA THR A 88 -4.63 11.78 21.80
C THR A 88 -3.38 12.56 22.18
N LEU A 89 -2.36 12.47 21.35
CA LEU A 89 -1.05 13.09 21.58
C LEU A 89 -0.89 14.41 20.81
N ARG A 90 -1.42 14.49 19.57
CA ARG A 90 -1.31 15.65 18.70
C ARG A 90 -2.57 15.86 17.86
N ARG A 91 -2.80 17.10 17.47
CA ARG A 91 -3.80 17.51 16.48
C ARG A 91 -3.11 18.37 15.44
N TYR A 92 -3.43 18.13 14.17
CA TYR A 92 -2.87 18.86 13.05
C TYR A 92 -3.99 19.56 12.31
N SER A 93 -3.75 20.79 11.86
CA SER A 93 -4.70 21.60 11.08
C SER A 93 -3.97 22.34 9.97
N ASP A 94 -4.73 22.74 8.94
CA ASP A 94 -4.31 23.62 7.84
C ASP A 94 -3.13 23.14 6.98
N ARG A 95 -2.91 21.81 6.86
CA ARG A 95 -1.76 21.28 6.11
C ARG A 95 -2.17 20.14 5.19
N PRO A 96 -1.63 20.09 3.95
CA PRO A 96 -1.60 18.85 3.18
C PRO A 96 -0.59 17.89 3.84
N PHE A 97 -1.02 16.65 4.13
CA PHE A 97 -0.22 15.62 4.80
C PHE A 97 0.64 14.80 3.81
N THR A 98 1.07 15.41 2.70
CA THR A 98 1.60 14.67 1.55
C THR A 98 3.00 15.08 1.13
N SER A 99 3.55 16.18 1.68
CA SER A 99 4.89 16.61 1.29
C SER A 99 5.98 15.82 2.03
N ARG A 100 7.08 15.50 1.33
CA ARG A 100 8.26 14.85 1.91
C ARG A 100 8.68 15.49 3.24
N GLN A 101 8.81 16.83 3.27
CA GLN A 101 9.22 17.53 4.50
C GLN A 101 8.25 17.31 5.66
N TRP A 102 6.95 17.31 5.39
CA TRP A 102 5.96 17.07 6.43
C TRP A 102 6.03 15.63 6.94
N LEU A 103 6.15 14.64 6.04
CA LEU A 103 6.30 13.23 6.37
C LEU A 103 7.58 12.99 7.21
N THR A 104 8.71 13.58 6.82
CA THR A 104 9.96 13.52 7.60
C THR A 104 9.74 14.01 9.03
N SER A 105 9.03 15.14 9.19
CA SER A 105 8.71 15.68 10.52
C SER A 105 7.81 14.77 11.32
N LEU A 106 6.78 14.17 10.67
CA LEU A 106 5.87 13.21 11.33
C LEU A 106 6.60 11.95 11.80
N PHE A 107 7.45 11.37 10.96
CA PHE A 107 8.22 10.17 11.33
C PHE A 107 9.19 10.46 12.49
N SER A 108 9.86 11.59 12.45
CA SER A 108 10.72 12.04 13.55
C SER A 108 9.94 12.26 14.86
N GLU A 109 8.74 12.82 14.77
CA GLU A 109 7.84 13.00 15.91
C GLU A 109 7.36 11.66 16.49
N VAL A 110 6.97 10.71 15.63
CA VAL A 110 6.57 9.36 16.05
C VAL A 110 7.72 8.66 16.78
N MET A 111 8.95 8.72 16.26
CA MET A 111 10.12 8.15 16.92
C MET A 111 10.42 8.81 18.27
N THR A 112 10.19 10.10 18.39
CA THR A 112 10.36 10.84 19.64
C THR A 112 9.31 10.48 20.68
N LEU A 113 8.04 10.40 20.27
CA LEU A 113 6.92 10.10 21.16
C LEU A 113 6.86 8.61 21.55
N ALA A 114 7.30 7.73 20.66
CA ALA A 114 7.24 6.28 20.84
C ALA A 114 8.55 5.60 20.39
N PRO A 115 9.69 5.91 21.06
CA PRO A 115 10.96 5.30 20.71
C PRO A 115 10.90 3.78 20.90
N ALA A 116 11.48 3.06 19.95
CA ALA A 116 11.52 1.60 19.95
C ALA A 116 12.79 1.07 19.30
N SER A 117 13.17 -0.17 19.61
CA SER A 117 14.26 -0.86 18.94
C SER A 117 13.86 -1.37 17.55
N ARG A 118 12.56 -1.47 17.27
CA ARG A 118 12.00 -1.91 15.99
C ARG A 118 10.70 -1.16 15.69
N TYR A 119 10.53 -0.73 14.45
CA TYR A 119 9.30 -0.13 13.98
C TYR A 119 8.60 -1.04 12.97
N GLY A 120 7.27 -1.08 13.00
CA GLY A 120 6.42 -1.58 11.93
C GLY A 120 5.53 -0.45 11.44
N MET A 121 5.21 -0.41 10.16
CA MET A 121 4.31 0.59 9.60
C MET A 121 3.13 -0.07 8.90
N VAL A 122 1.94 0.47 9.10
CA VAL A 122 0.72 0.13 8.35
C VAL A 122 0.25 1.37 7.64
N VAL A 123 0.07 1.31 6.33
CA VAL A 123 -0.40 2.42 5.50
C VAL A 123 -1.75 2.06 4.92
N GLY A 124 -2.81 2.76 5.32
CA GLY A 124 -4.15 2.57 4.78
C GLY A 124 -4.57 3.77 3.93
N CYS A 125 -4.86 3.54 2.65
CA CYS A 125 -5.24 4.57 1.68
C CYS A 125 -5.65 3.94 0.34
N HIS A 126 -5.98 4.76 -0.65
CA HIS A 126 -5.97 4.29 -2.03
C HIS A 126 -4.54 4.05 -2.51
N GLY A 127 -4.33 3.13 -3.45
CA GLY A 127 -3.03 2.82 -4.02
C GLY A 127 -3.08 2.50 -5.51
N LEU A 128 -2.03 2.89 -6.25
CA LEU A 128 -1.77 2.43 -7.61
C LEU A 128 -0.27 2.20 -7.84
N ALA A 129 0.34 1.46 -6.96
CA ALA A 129 1.76 1.12 -7.05
C ALA A 129 2.64 2.38 -7.23
N TRP A 130 3.58 2.33 -8.15
CA TRP A 130 4.58 3.34 -8.46
C TRP A 130 4.09 4.46 -9.40
N VAL A 131 2.86 4.37 -9.93
CA VAL A 131 2.37 5.31 -10.97
C VAL A 131 2.42 6.75 -10.46
N PRO A 132 3.13 7.67 -11.14
CA PRO A 132 3.35 9.02 -10.64
C PRO A 132 2.06 9.85 -10.54
N VAL A 133 1.99 10.69 -9.51
CA VAL A 133 0.91 11.67 -9.32
C VAL A 133 0.69 12.54 -10.56
N GLN A 134 1.75 12.92 -11.26
CA GLN A 134 1.67 13.73 -12.49
C GLN A 134 1.08 12.98 -13.69
N GLY A 135 1.19 11.66 -13.75
CA GLY A 135 0.60 10.84 -14.80
C GLY A 135 -0.91 10.99 -14.92
N GLN A 136 -1.55 11.46 -13.86
CA GLN A 136 -2.99 11.72 -13.80
C GLN A 136 -3.41 13.07 -14.39
N ARG A 137 -2.54 14.08 -14.35
CA ARG A 137 -2.88 15.42 -14.88
C ARG A 137 -3.19 15.39 -16.38
N ASN A 138 -2.71 14.38 -17.08
CA ASN A 138 -2.94 14.15 -18.50
C ASN A 138 -4.10 13.18 -18.80
N ALA A 139 -4.74 12.59 -17.78
CA ALA A 139 -5.96 11.83 -18.00
C ALA A 139 -7.06 12.80 -18.51
N PRO A 140 -7.83 12.44 -19.56
CA PRO A 140 -8.85 13.32 -20.09
C PRO A 140 -9.86 13.63 -18.97
N LYS A 141 -9.91 14.90 -18.55
CA LYS A 141 -10.95 15.40 -17.65
C LYS A 141 -12.29 15.16 -18.35
N ARG A 142 -13.11 14.26 -17.85
CA ARG A 142 -14.51 14.21 -18.26
C ARG A 142 -15.15 15.52 -17.80
N LEU A 143 -15.44 16.39 -18.75
CA LEU A 143 -16.24 17.58 -18.51
C LEU A 143 -17.62 17.13 -18.01
N GLY A 144 -18.00 17.49 -16.80
CA GLY A 144 -19.39 17.53 -16.39
C GLY A 144 -19.82 16.88 -15.09
N SER A 145 -18.93 16.54 -14.15
CA SER A 145 -19.36 15.92 -12.89
C SER A 145 -18.83 16.56 -11.59
N GLN A 146 -18.21 17.72 -11.66
CA GLN A 146 -17.50 18.31 -10.50
C GLN A 146 -18.41 19.01 -9.47
N GLU A 147 -19.67 19.32 -9.80
CA GLU A 147 -20.58 20.02 -8.86
C GLU A 147 -21.60 19.13 -8.12
N LYS A 148 -21.64 17.81 -8.41
CA LYS A 148 -22.62 16.92 -7.77
C LYS A 148 -22.03 15.99 -6.70
N ILE A 149 -20.70 15.91 -6.58
CA ILE A 149 -20.03 14.96 -5.66
C ILE A 149 -20.13 15.41 -4.19
N ASP A 150 -20.18 16.72 -3.94
CA ASP A 150 -20.21 17.27 -2.57
C ASP A 150 -21.56 17.13 -1.86
N GLU A 151 -22.67 16.98 -2.60
CA GLU A 151 -24.01 16.81 -2.01
C GLU A 151 -24.39 15.33 -1.80
N GLU A 152 -23.89 14.40 -2.64
CA GLU A 152 -24.21 12.97 -2.50
C GLU A 152 -23.40 12.29 -1.38
N ASP A 153 -22.19 12.74 -1.07
CA ASP A 153 -21.39 12.23 0.07
C ASP A 153 -22.06 12.45 1.44
N ASN A 154 -22.97 13.40 1.56
CA ASN A 154 -23.73 13.64 2.79
C ASN A 154 -24.97 12.74 2.94
N LEU A 155 -25.52 12.20 1.86
CA LEU A 155 -26.70 11.34 1.90
C LEU A 155 -26.41 9.92 2.37
N TYR A 156 -25.17 9.45 2.28
CA TYR A 156 -24.76 8.09 2.67
C TYR A 156 -24.34 7.95 4.14
N LYS A 157 -24.31 9.04 4.91
CA LYS A 157 -23.85 9.06 6.31
C LYS A 157 -24.86 8.54 7.34
N GLU A 158 -26.13 8.47 7.03
CA GLU A 158 -27.18 8.20 8.05
C GLU A 158 -27.74 6.77 8.04
N GLU A 159 -27.60 5.99 6.99
CA GLU A 159 -28.24 4.65 6.92
C GLU A 159 -27.35 3.45 7.32
N ARG A 160 -26.08 3.67 7.70
CA ARG A 160 -25.13 2.58 7.93
C ARG A 160 -24.87 2.18 9.38
N ILE A 161 -25.58 2.77 10.34
CA ILE A 161 -25.22 2.60 11.76
C ILE A 161 -25.90 1.39 12.44
N ASP A 162 -26.95 0.81 11.90
CA ASP A 162 -27.82 -0.08 12.69
C ASP A 162 -28.11 -1.45 12.06
N LYS A 163 -27.13 -2.23 11.67
CA LYS A 163 -27.38 -3.68 11.55
C LYS A 163 -26.12 -4.48 11.87
N GLU A 164 -25.94 -4.79 13.14
CA GLU A 164 -25.08 -5.91 13.55
C GLU A 164 -25.58 -7.21 12.90
N GLY A 165 -24.76 -7.81 12.01
CA GLY A 165 -24.94 -9.17 11.53
C GLY A 165 -25.40 -9.35 10.08
N GLU A 166 -25.65 -8.32 9.30
CA GLU A 166 -25.91 -8.47 7.87
C GLU A 166 -24.60 -8.45 7.06
N PRO A 167 -24.44 -9.34 6.05
CA PRO A 167 -23.28 -9.31 5.17
C PRO A 167 -23.21 -7.95 4.47
N TYR A 168 -22.04 -7.34 4.43
CA TYR A 168 -21.79 -6.11 3.67
C TYR A 168 -22.19 -6.33 2.22
N ASP A 169 -23.27 -5.69 1.77
CA ASP A 169 -23.67 -5.68 0.38
C ASP A 169 -22.79 -4.70 -0.41
N LEU A 170 -21.72 -5.22 -1.00
CA LEU A 170 -20.84 -4.46 -1.89
C LEU A 170 -21.49 -4.05 -3.22
N MET A 171 -22.73 -4.48 -3.45
CA MET A 171 -23.48 -4.20 -4.68
C MET A 171 -24.01 -2.76 -4.78
N HIS A 172 -23.86 -1.94 -3.75
CA HIS A 172 -24.36 -0.56 -3.76
C HIS A 172 -23.28 0.51 -3.91
N PHE A 173 -22.03 0.13 -4.23
CA PHE A 173 -21.12 1.10 -4.80
C PHE A 173 -21.44 1.26 -6.29
N GLU A 174 -22.47 2.03 -6.62
CA GLU A 174 -22.55 2.69 -7.92
C GLU A 174 -21.39 3.69 -7.98
N VAL A 175 -20.23 3.19 -8.35
CA VAL A 175 -19.13 4.04 -8.79
C VAL A 175 -19.54 4.61 -10.14
N GLN A 176 -20.23 5.73 -10.12
CA GLN A 176 -20.52 6.51 -11.32
C GLN A 176 -19.23 7.19 -11.81
N GLY A 177 -18.42 6.42 -12.52
CA GLY A 177 -17.20 6.88 -13.15
C GLY A 177 -16.02 5.96 -12.84
N PRO A 178 -14.96 5.96 -13.67
CA PRO A 178 -13.77 5.19 -13.37
C PRO A 178 -13.18 5.71 -12.07
N VAL A 179 -13.14 4.83 -11.04
CA VAL A 179 -12.42 5.09 -9.80
C VAL A 179 -10.97 5.33 -10.18
N THR A 180 -10.55 6.57 -10.09
CA THR A 180 -9.15 6.95 -10.31
C THR A 180 -8.39 6.67 -9.01
N THR A 181 -8.13 5.39 -8.75
CA THR A 181 -7.27 4.96 -7.65
C THR A 181 -5.83 4.98 -8.13
N ARG A 182 -4.99 5.84 -7.60
CA ARG A 182 -3.61 6.02 -8.05
C ARG A 182 -2.76 6.51 -6.88
N PHE A 183 -1.46 6.01 -6.73
CA PHE A 183 -0.49 6.38 -5.68
C PHE A 183 -0.90 5.97 -4.26
N ILE A 184 -0.15 6.45 -3.28
CA ILE A 184 -0.45 6.35 -1.85
C ILE A 184 -1.24 7.59 -1.44
N GLY A 185 -2.50 7.47 -1.03
CA GLY A 185 -3.25 8.62 -0.53
C GLY A 185 -4.68 8.73 -1.04
N GLY A 186 -5.07 9.94 -1.38
CA GLY A 186 -6.42 10.28 -1.71
C GLY A 186 -6.75 10.32 -3.21
N THR A 187 -7.94 10.81 -3.55
CA THR A 187 -8.45 10.84 -4.93
C THR A 187 -7.85 11.98 -5.75
N TYR A 188 -7.37 13.04 -5.11
CA TYR A 188 -6.86 14.24 -5.79
C TYR A 188 -5.33 14.34 -5.69
N PRO A 189 -4.63 14.86 -6.72
CA PRO A 189 -3.17 14.95 -6.74
C PRO A 189 -2.53 15.59 -5.50
N GLU A 190 -3.17 16.60 -4.92
CA GLU A 190 -2.73 17.30 -3.73
C GLU A 190 -2.84 16.46 -2.44
N THR A 191 -3.59 15.37 -2.49
CA THR A 191 -3.78 14.44 -1.37
C THR A 191 -2.99 13.15 -1.53
N GLN A 192 -2.01 13.14 -2.44
CA GLN A 192 -1.27 11.96 -2.88
C GLN A 192 0.21 12.10 -2.55
N ILE A 193 0.80 10.97 -2.20
CA ILE A 193 2.21 10.82 -1.86
C ILE A 193 2.87 9.96 -2.94
N GLU A 194 3.93 10.45 -3.56
CA GLU A 194 4.77 9.61 -4.42
C GLU A 194 5.48 8.54 -3.55
N THR A 195 5.63 7.34 -4.08
CA THR A 195 6.38 6.28 -3.38
C THR A 195 7.82 6.71 -3.08
N THR A 196 8.42 7.47 -4.00
CA THR A 196 9.75 8.07 -3.82
C THR A 196 9.79 9.08 -2.68
N ASP A 197 8.77 9.96 -2.56
CA ASP A 197 8.69 10.93 -1.45
C ASP A 197 8.50 10.22 -0.10
N LEU A 198 7.78 9.11 -0.06
CA LEU A 198 7.65 8.29 1.14
C LEU A 198 9.00 7.68 1.54
N ALA A 199 9.69 7.02 0.59
CA ALA A 199 11.01 6.43 0.81
C ALA A 199 12.02 7.46 1.30
N ASP A 200 12.10 8.60 0.61
CA ASP A 200 12.98 9.70 0.94
C ASP A 200 12.66 10.31 2.32
N ALA A 201 11.38 10.50 2.65
CA ALA A 201 10.98 11.04 3.95
C ALA A 201 11.33 10.09 5.10
N MET A 202 11.19 8.78 4.90
CA MET A 202 11.61 7.77 5.87
C MET A 202 13.13 7.78 6.06
N ALA A 203 13.90 7.85 4.96
CA ALA A 203 15.35 7.92 4.99
C ALA A 203 15.85 9.20 5.69
N ASP A 204 15.28 10.37 5.33
CA ASP A 204 15.63 11.67 5.93
C ASP A 204 15.36 11.72 7.45
N ALA A 205 14.31 11.05 7.89
CA ALA A 205 13.97 10.93 9.31
C ALA A 205 14.81 9.86 10.04
N GLY A 206 15.48 8.96 9.32
CA GLY A 206 16.08 7.75 9.89
C GLY A 206 15.04 6.74 10.38
N PHE A 207 13.83 6.79 9.82
CA PHE A 207 12.72 5.90 10.17
C PHE A 207 12.79 4.61 9.34
N HIS A 208 13.53 3.62 9.85
CA HIS A 208 13.65 2.30 9.24
C HIS A 208 12.66 1.33 9.89
N THR A 209 11.97 0.53 9.08
CA THR A 209 10.93 -0.37 9.56
C THR A 209 11.30 -1.83 9.33
N GLU A 210 10.84 -2.69 10.23
CA GLU A 210 10.89 -4.15 10.05
C GLU A 210 9.94 -4.58 8.92
N TYR A 211 8.79 -3.90 8.84
CA TYR A 211 7.83 -4.10 7.74
C TYR A 211 7.04 -2.82 7.45
N ILE A 212 6.63 -2.68 6.19
CA ILE A 212 5.54 -1.81 5.77
C ILE A 212 4.41 -2.72 5.27
N LEU A 213 3.21 -2.58 5.85
CA LEU A 213 2.00 -3.19 5.34
C LEU A 213 1.18 -2.11 4.63
N PHE A 214 0.93 -2.28 3.34
CA PHE A 214 0.00 -1.45 2.60
C PHE A 214 -1.38 -2.11 2.54
N ASP A 215 -2.33 -1.53 3.26
CA ASP A 215 -3.75 -1.80 3.09
C ASP A 215 -4.28 -0.88 1.98
N ALA A 216 -3.87 -1.20 0.77
CA ALA A 216 -4.10 -0.42 -0.45
C ALA A 216 -3.93 -1.29 -1.69
N CYS A 217 -4.59 -0.91 -2.79
CA CYS A 217 -4.57 -1.64 -4.05
C CYS A 217 -3.20 -1.61 -4.73
N TYR A 218 -2.79 -2.71 -5.36
CA TYR A 218 -1.63 -2.83 -6.26
C TYR A 218 -0.24 -2.60 -5.63
N MET A 219 -0.15 -2.40 -4.31
CA MET A 219 1.10 -2.02 -3.66
C MET A 219 2.15 -3.14 -3.58
N SER A 220 1.78 -4.42 -3.84
CA SER A 220 2.77 -5.49 -4.04
C SER A 220 3.30 -5.45 -5.48
N SER A 221 3.98 -4.36 -5.79
CA SER A 221 4.67 -4.10 -7.06
C SER A 221 6.17 -4.17 -6.84
N VAL A 222 6.90 -4.77 -7.80
CA VAL A 222 8.36 -4.85 -7.69
C VAL A 222 9.00 -3.46 -7.73
N GLU A 223 8.40 -2.52 -8.45
CA GLU A 223 8.85 -1.13 -8.51
C GLU A 223 8.71 -0.44 -7.14
N VAL A 224 7.58 -0.67 -6.46
CA VAL A 224 7.35 -0.14 -5.10
C VAL A 224 8.31 -0.77 -4.10
N ALA A 225 8.43 -2.09 -4.15
CA ALA A 225 9.32 -2.82 -3.24
C ALA A 225 10.78 -2.39 -3.40
N TYR A 226 11.23 -2.19 -4.65
CA TYR A 226 12.60 -1.77 -4.95
C TYR A 226 12.88 -0.33 -4.51
N GLU A 227 11.88 0.56 -4.59
CA GLU A 227 11.99 1.95 -4.11
C GLU A 227 12.10 2.02 -2.58
N LEU A 228 11.38 1.13 -1.88
CA LEU A 228 11.34 1.12 -0.41
C LEU A 228 12.41 0.22 0.25
N LYS A 229 13.20 -0.53 -0.52
CA LYS A 229 14.09 -1.59 0.00
C LYS A 229 15.13 -1.11 1.04
N ASP A 230 15.52 0.14 0.97
CA ASP A 230 16.54 0.70 1.86
C ASP A 230 15.94 1.26 3.17
N VAL A 231 14.60 1.33 3.28
CA VAL A 231 13.91 1.86 4.47
C VAL A 231 12.99 0.84 5.15
N THR A 232 12.82 -0.35 4.55
CA THR A 232 12.06 -1.45 5.18
C THR A 232 12.67 -2.81 4.86
N HIS A 233 12.59 -3.77 5.82
CA HIS A 233 13.02 -5.14 5.56
C HIS A 233 11.98 -5.94 4.79
N TYR A 234 10.68 -5.76 5.11
CA TYR A 234 9.60 -6.49 4.46
C TYR A 234 8.50 -5.55 3.94
N LEU A 235 7.98 -5.87 2.77
CA LEU A 235 6.78 -5.25 2.22
C LEU A 235 5.64 -6.27 2.25
N ILE A 236 4.52 -5.91 2.89
CA ILE A 236 3.30 -6.73 2.96
C ILE A 236 2.22 -5.99 2.18
N ALA A 237 1.73 -6.56 1.09
CA ALA A 237 0.76 -5.88 0.23
C ALA A 237 0.01 -6.84 -0.70
N SER A 238 -0.97 -6.31 -1.43
CA SER A 238 -1.66 -7.01 -2.52
C SER A 238 -1.14 -6.56 -3.88
N PRO A 239 -0.86 -7.47 -4.83
CA PRO A 239 -0.53 -7.11 -6.20
C PRO A 239 -1.76 -6.76 -7.07
N THR A 240 -2.98 -6.88 -6.53
CA THR A 240 -4.25 -6.54 -7.20
C THR A 240 -5.05 -5.53 -6.39
N GLU A 241 -6.28 -5.26 -6.78
CA GLU A 241 -7.21 -4.47 -5.97
C GLU A 241 -7.48 -5.16 -4.61
N VAL A 242 -7.58 -4.34 -3.57
CA VAL A 242 -8.03 -4.74 -2.23
C VAL A 242 -9.45 -4.26 -2.05
N LEU A 243 -10.35 -5.15 -1.65
CA LEU A 243 -11.73 -4.79 -1.38
C LEU A 243 -11.82 -3.81 -0.20
N SER A 244 -12.89 -3.03 -0.11
CA SER A 244 -13.04 -1.95 0.90
C SER A 244 -12.96 -2.44 2.35
N TYR A 245 -13.23 -3.73 2.61
CA TYR A 245 -12.97 -4.31 3.93
C TYR A 245 -11.50 -4.20 4.33
N GLY A 246 -10.56 -4.25 3.38
CA GLY A 246 -9.13 -4.18 3.65
C GLY A 246 -8.57 -5.47 4.25
N PHE A 247 -7.55 -5.33 5.07
CA PHE A 247 -6.94 -6.43 5.79
C PHE A 247 -7.74 -6.78 7.07
N PRO A 248 -7.89 -8.07 7.41
CA PRO A 248 -8.72 -8.50 8.55
C PRO A 248 -7.99 -8.33 9.89
N TYR A 249 -7.86 -7.11 10.39
CA TYR A 249 -7.05 -6.78 11.58
C TYR A 249 -7.50 -7.51 12.85
N ILE A 250 -8.77 -7.83 12.98
CA ILE A 250 -9.28 -8.58 14.14
C ILE A 250 -8.59 -9.95 14.31
N THR A 251 -8.24 -10.60 13.21
CA THR A 251 -7.56 -11.91 13.22
C THR A 251 -6.06 -11.80 12.98
N MET A 252 -5.67 -10.84 12.15
CA MET A 252 -4.29 -10.66 11.67
C MET A 252 -3.45 -9.76 12.60
N GLY A 253 -4.06 -8.76 13.26
CA GLY A 253 -3.35 -7.71 14.00
C GLY A 253 -2.38 -8.24 15.07
N LYS A 254 -2.72 -9.37 15.70
CA LYS A 254 -1.82 -10.05 16.66
C LYS A 254 -0.49 -10.49 16.04
N HIS A 255 -0.45 -10.75 14.73
CA HIS A 255 0.74 -11.19 14.00
C HIS A 255 1.64 -10.05 13.57
N LEU A 256 1.18 -8.80 13.69
CA LEU A 256 1.97 -7.59 13.47
C LEU A 256 2.78 -7.18 14.71
N LEU A 257 2.39 -7.67 15.89
CA LEU A 257 2.91 -7.23 17.18
C LEU A 257 3.97 -8.17 17.75
N GLY A 258 5.00 -7.60 18.36
CA GLY A 258 6.17 -8.32 18.87
C GLY A 258 7.08 -8.77 17.72
N THR A 259 7.47 -10.03 17.66
CA THR A 259 8.13 -10.59 16.48
C THR A 259 7.07 -10.87 15.42
N PRO A 260 7.12 -10.20 14.25
CA PRO A 260 6.10 -10.38 13.22
C PRO A 260 6.02 -11.84 12.76
N ASN A 261 4.80 -12.33 12.56
CA ASN A 261 4.54 -13.66 12.01
C ASN A 261 3.95 -13.51 10.61
N TYR A 262 4.82 -13.38 9.61
CA TYR A 262 4.43 -13.14 8.22
C TYR A 262 3.54 -14.24 7.64
N LYS A 263 3.83 -15.52 7.95
CA LYS A 263 2.96 -16.62 7.56
C LYS A 263 1.56 -16.47 8.18
N GLY A 264 1.49 -16.13 9.45
CA GLY A 264 0.22 -15.92 10.15
C GLY A 264 -0.58 -14.75 9.57
N ILE A 265 0.08 -13.71 9.05
CA ILE A 265 -0.56 -12.60 8.34
C ILE A 265 -1.22 -13.12 7.05
N VAL A 266 -0.46 -13.83 6.21
CA VAL A 266 -0.96 -14.38 4.95
C VAL A 266 -2.09 -15.38 5.21
N ASP A 267 -1.92 -16.31 6.14
CA ASP A 267 -2.93 -17.32 6.49
C ASP A 267 -4.23 -16.67 6.99
N SER A 268 -4.14 -15.62 7.82
CA SER A 268 -5.32 -14.89 8.31
C SER A 268 -6.05 -14.17 7.19
N PHE A 269 -5.31 -13.53 6.28
CA PHE A 269 -5.88 -12.84 5.12
C PHE A 269 -6.62 -13.81 4.21
N ILE A 270 -5.97 -14.90 3.81
CA ILE A 270 -6.57 -15.90 2.91
C ILE A 270 -7.74 -16.63 3.58
N SER A 271 -7.64 -16.96 4.86
CA SER A 271 -8.74 -17.60 5.61
C SER A 271 -9.97 -16.69 5.64
N PHE A 272 -9.78 -15.40 5.89
CA PHE A 272 -10.87 -14.44 5.89
C PHE A 272 -11.53 -14.35 4.51
N TYR A 273 -10.77 -14.05 3.45
CA TYR A 273 -11.35 -13.89 2.12
C TYR A 273 -11.92 -15.18 1.53
N SER A 274 -11.38 -16.35 1.90
CA SER A 274 -11.95 -17.64 1.47
C SER A 274 -13.35 -17.91 2.06
N SER A 275 -13.68 -17.30 3.18
CA SER A 275 -14.99 -17.39 3.85
C SER A 275 -15.88 -16.17 3.67
N TYR A 276 -15.34 -15.11 3.08
CA TYR A 276 -16.08 -13.87 2.84
C TYR A 276 -17.03 -14.01 1.64
N ASN A 277 -18.12 -13.26 1.62
CA ASN A 277 -19.12 -13.28 0.55
C ASN A 277 -18.55 -13.00 -0.84
N LEU A 278 -17.45 -12.26 -0.88
CA LEU A 278 -16.66 -11.96 -2.07
C LEU A 278 -15.27 -12.57 -1.89
N PRO A 279 -15.08 -13.83 -2.30
CA PRO A 279 -13.87 -14.58 -2.03
C PRO A 279 -12.72 -14.13 -2.96
N TYR A 280 -12.42 -12.84 -2.96
CA TYR A 280 -11.45 -12.22 -3.85
C TYR A 280 -10.34 -11.55 -3.03
N GLY A 281 -9.20 -12.19 -2.93
CA GLY A 281 -8.08 -11.66 -2.17
C GLY A 281 -6.73 -12.19 -2.63
N THR A 282 -5.75 -11.31 -2.67
CA THR A 282 -4.35 -11.62 -2.93
C THR A 282 -3.49 -10.91 -1.90
N VAL A 283 -2.44 -11.54 -1.44
CA VAL A 283 -1.47 -10.98 -0.49
C VAL A 283 -0.09 -11.59 -0.68
N ALA A 284 0.94 -10.80 -0.52
CA ALA A 284 2.32 -11.26 -0.52
C ALA A 284 3.16 -10.52 0.52
N VAL A 285 4.22 -11.17 0.94
CA VAL A 285 5.27 -10.63 1.80
C VAL A 285 6.57 -10.70 1.02
N THR A 286 7.14 -9.56 0.71
CA THR A 286 8.40 -9.41 -0.03
C THR A 286 9.52 -9.12 0.95
N ASP A 287 10.56 -9.95 0.95
CA ASP A 287 11.83 -9.68 1.62
C ASP A 287 12.64 -8.70 0.77
N CYS A 288 12.65 -7.43 1.17
CA CYS A 288 13.30 -6.35 0.44
C CYS A 288 14.83 -6.52 0.36
N THR A 289 15.43 -7.28 1.28
CA THR A 289 16.88 -7.57 1.26
C THR A 289 17.30 -8.46 0.08
N GLN A 290 16.35 -9.15 -0.55
CA GLN A 290 16.58 -10.06 -1.69
C GLN A 290 16.43 -9.37 -3.05
N LEU A 291 15.96 -8.11 -3.09
CA LEU A 291 15.59 -7.44 -4.33
C LEU A 291 16.77 -7.11 -5.24
N ASP A 292 17.94 -6.80 -4.69
CA ASP A 292 19.14 -6.56 -5.53
C ASP A 292 19.59 -7.83 -6.24
N ALA A 293 19.51 -8.98 -5.58
CA ALA A 293 19.81 -10.27 -6.21
C ALA A 293 18.77 -10.62 -7.29
N LEU A 294 17.49 -10.31 -7.05
CA LEU A 294 16.42 -10.50 -8.03
C LEU A 294 16.64 -9.59 -9.25
N ALA A 295 17.00 -8.31 -9.02
CA ALA A 295 17.26 -7.34 -10.07
C ALA A 295 18.45 -7.75 -10.95
N ALA A 296 19.52 -8.26 -10.36
CA ALA A 296 20.70 -8.72 -11.11
C ALA A 296 20.38 -9.87 -12.08
N ILE A 297 19.48 -10.78 -11.72
CA ILE A 297 19.04 -11.86 -12.62
C ILE A 297 18.06 -11.31 -13.66
N ALA A 298 17.15 -10.42 -13.26
CA ALA A 298 16.22 -9.77 -14.18
C ALA A 298 16.95 -9.00 -15.27
N GLN A 299 18.06 -8.30 -14.94
CA GLN A 299 18.91 -7.60 -15.90
C GLN A 299 19.47 -8.56 -16.96
N GLN A 300 19.98 -9.73 -16.53
CA GLN A 300 20.51 -10.72 -17.46
C GLN A 300 19.42 -11.28 -18.40
N ILE A 301 18.22 -11.51 -17.86
CA ILE A 301 17.07 -11.96 -18.66
C ILE A 301 16.66 -10.88 -19.67
N ASN A 302 16.57 -9.62 -19.26
CA ASN A 302 16.20 -8.52 -20.14
C ASN A 302 17.22 -8.33 -21.28
N ALA A 303 18.52 -8.44 -20.97
CA ALA A 303 19.59 -8.34 -21.97
C ALA A 303 19.53 -9.51 -22.99
N ALA A 304 19.37 -10.75 -22.51
CA ALA A 304 19.29 -11.93 -23.38
C ALA A 304 18.03 -11.87 -24.27
N ASP A 305 16.86 -11.50 -23.72
CA ASP A 305 15.63 -11.35 -24.48
C ASP A 305 15.75 -10.27 -25.58
N ALA A 306 16.41 -9.14 -25.27
CA ALA A 306 16.68 -8.08 -26.24
C ALA A 306 17.61 -8.52 -27.38
N GLU A 307 18.64 -9.31 -27.09
CA GLU A 307 19.54 -9.88 -28.10
C GLU A 307 18.79 -10.82 -29.07
N GLN A 308 17.92 -11.70 -28.56
CA GLN A 308 17.10 -12.60 -29.38
C GLN A 308 16.13 -11.83 -30.28
N ILE A 309 15.48 -10.77 -29.74
CA ILE A 309 14.61 -9.90 -30.52
C ILE A 309 15.39 -9.20 -31.65
N SER A 310 16.61 -8.72 -31.37
CA SER A 310 17.47 -8.06 -32.36
C SER A 310 17.89 -9.04 -33.46
N ALA A 311 18.39 -10.24 -33.13
CA ALA A 311 18.77 -11.27 -34.07
C ALA A 311 17.61 -11.72 -34.99
N ALA A 312 16.39 -11.84 -34.41
CA ALA A 312 15.20 -12.18 -35.18
C ALA A 312 14.78 -11.05 -36.17
N SER A 313 15.10 -9.80 -35.83
CA SER A 313 14.77 -8.61 -36.64
C SER A 313 15.71 -8.45 -37.85
N GLU A 314 16.97 -8.81 -37.75
CA GLU A 314 17.96 -8.79 -38.84
C GLU A 314 17.61 -9.78 -39.96
N GLY A 315 16.86 -10.84 -39.65
CA GLY A 315 16.42 -11.85 -40.63
C GLY A 315 15.12 -11.55 -41.37
N LYS A 316 14.35 -10.54 -40.95
CA LYS A 316 13.04 -10.19 -41.55
C LYS A 316 12.84 -8.68 -41.55
N LEU A 317 13.03 -8.06 -42.67
CA LEU A 317 12.58 -6.70 -42.95
C LEU A 317 11.04 -6.67 -42.79
N ASN A 318 10.53 -5.86 -41.86
CA ASN A 318 9.10 -5.58 -41.58
C ASN A 318 8.39 -6.48 -40.56
N THR A 319 8.78 -6.44 -39.32
CA THR A 319 7.87 -6.27 -38.17
C THR A 319 8.75 -5.85 -37.00
N ALA A 320 8.89 -4.55 -36.81
CA ALA A 320 9.49 -3.99 -35.59
C ALA A 320 8.63 -4.42 -34.40
N ARG A 321 8.96 -5.53 -33.78
CA ARG A 321 8.63 -5.76 -32.38
C ARG A 321 9.55 -4.81 -31.61
N SER A 322 9.11 -3.56 -31.47
CA SER A 322 9.63 -2.74 -30.39
C SER A 322 9.45 -3.54 -29.11
N GLY A 323 10.41 -3.53 -28.19
CA GLY A 323 10.40 -4.29 -26.94
C GLY A 323 9.23 -4.02 -25.95
N LYS A 324 8.06 -3.67 -26.51
CA LYS A 324 6.80 -3.34 -25.84
C LYS A 324 5.70 -4.41 -25.98
N ASN A 325 5.98 -5.60 -26.54
CA ASN A 325 4.96 -6.62 -26.71
C ASN A 325 5.03 -7.65 -25.57
N VAL A 326 4.27 -7.39 -24.51
CA VAL A 326 3.96 -8.43 -23.53
C VAL A 326 3.07 -9.47 -24.22
N PRO A 327 3.39 -10.79 -24.11
CA PRO A 327 2.54 -11.83 -24.67
C PRO A 327 1.13 -11.78 -24.06
N ASN A 328 0.11 -11.97 -24.88
CA ASN A 328 -1.30 -11.98 -24.42
C ASN A 328 -1.60 -13.08 -23.38
N SER A 329 -0.71 -14.07 -23.24
CA SER A 329 -0.81 -15.15 -22.27
C SER A 329 -0.38 -14.76 -20.85
N VAL A 330 0.33 -13.62 -20.68
CA VAL A 330 0.79 -13.20 -19.34
C VAL A 330 -0.39 -12.98 -18.42
N GLN A 331 -0.26 -13.43 -17.17
CA GLN A 331 -1.26 -13.18 -16.13
C GLN A 331 -1.39 -11.67 -15.90
N ILE A 332 -2.58 -11.15 -16.14
CA ILE A 332 -2.93 -9.76 -15.81
C ILE A 332 -3.28 -9.65 -14.33
N MET A 333 -2.95 -8.51 -13.73
CA MET A 333 -3.17 -8.25 -12.31
C MET A 333 -4.09 -7.03 -12.06
N ASP A 334 -4.72 -6.51 -13.14
CA ASP A 334 -5.64 -5.37 -13.09
C ASP A 334 -6.77 -5.50 -14.12
N GLY A 335 -7.66 -4.50 -14.14
CA GLY A 335 -8.76 -4.38 -15.11
C GLY A 335 -8.53 -3.35 -16.22
N TYR A 336 -7.38 -2.69 -16.28
CA TYR A 336 -7.11 -1.64 -17.26
C TYR A 336 -7.04 -2.17 -18.71
N SER A 337 -7.36 -1.30 -19.66
CA SER A 337 -7.21 -1.59 -21.10
C SER A 337 -6.56 -0.37 -21.80
N PRO A 338 -5.32 -0.49 -22.26
CA PRO A 338 -4.38 -1.63 -22.11
C PRO A 338 -4.05 -1.95 -20.64
N THR A 339 -3.69 -3.20 -20.36
CA THR A 339 -3.27 -3.69 -19.03
C THR A 339 -2.08 -2.88 -18.50
N LEU A 340 -2.13 -2.49 -17.25
CA LEU A 340 -1.08 -1.74 -16.57
C LEU A 340 -0.12 -2.66 -15.81
N PHE A 341 -0.67 -3.68 -15.11
CA PHE A 341 0.08 -4.57 -14.25
C PHE A 341 -0.01 -6.03 -14.69
N TYR A 342 1.13 -6.70 -14.73
CA TYR A 342 1.29 -8.12 -15.02
C TYR A 342 1.92 -8.84 -13.82
N ASP A 343 1.67 -10.14 -13.68
CA ASP A 343 2.42 -10.96 -12.73
C ASP A 343 3.90 -11.01 -13.14
N LEU A 344 4.79 -10.60 -12.23
CA LEU A 344 6.22 -10.50 -12.51
C LEU A 344 6.84 -11.85 -12.87
N GLY A 345 6.55 -12.89 -12.08
CA GLY A 345 7.11 -14.21 -12.27
C GLY A 345 6.70 -14.83 -13.60
N HIS A 346 5.41 -14.71 -13.94
CA HIS A 346 4.92 -15.20 -15.22
C HIS A 346 5.49 -14.42 -16.40
N LEU A 347 5.56 -13.09 -16.31
CA LEU A 347 6.18 -12.27 -17.35
C LEU A 347 7.63 -12.70 -17.63
N MET A 348 8.43 -12.83 -16.56
CA MET A 348 9.85 -13.18 -16.70
C MET A 348 10.06 -14.61 -17.23
N SER A 349 9.13 -15.53 -16.93
CA SER A 349 9.18 -16.90 -17.43
C SER A 349 8.92 -17.03 -18.93
N LEU A 350 8.28 -16.02 -19.54
CA LEU A 350 7.94 -16.00 -20.98
C LEU A 350 8.97 -15.26 -21.84
N LYS A 351 10.03 -14.71 -21.24
CA LYS A 351 11.11 -14.06 -21.97
C LYS A 351 12.03 -15.07 -22.62
N ASP A 352 12.57 -14.75 -23.79
CA ASP A 352 13.49 -15.59 -24.54
C ASP A 352 14.93 -15.43 -24.04
N ALA A 353 15.17 -15.87 -22.78
CA ALA A 353 16.47 -15.78 -22.12
C ALA A 353 17.10 -17.13 -21.75
N GLY A 354 16.47 -18.22 -22.18
CA GLY A 354 16.93 -19.59 -21.90
C GLY A 354 16.49 -20.08 -20.51
N THR A 355 16.36 -21.40 -20.41
CA THR A 355 15.78 -22.07 -19.22
C THR A 355 16.60 -21.90 -17.94
N VAL A 356 17.93 -21.72 -18.06
CA VAL A 356 18.81 -21.56 -16.90
C VAL A 356 18.54 -20.23 -16.18
N LEU A 357 18.45 -19.13 -16.93
CA LEU A 357 18.20 -17.81 -16.33
C LEU A 357 16.77 -17.70 -15.80
N THR A 358 15.78 -18.19 -16.53
CA THR A 358 14.39 -18.15 -16.06
C THR A 358 14.17 -19.03 -14.82
N ALA A 359 14.84 -20.18 -14.71
CA ALA A 359 14.83 -21.01 -13.52
C ALA A 359 15.54 -20.33 -12.32
N ALA A 360 16.69 -19.70 -12.56
CA ALA A 360 17.40 -18.94 -11.51
C ALA A 360 16.56 -17.77 -11.00
N PHE A 361 15.85 -17.09 -11.90
CA PHE A 361 14.91 -16.02 -11.51
C PHE A 361 13.78 -16.56 -10.64
N ALA A 362 13.16 -17.67 -11.05
CA ALA A 362 12.08 -18.28 -10.27
C ALA A 362 12.56 -18.71 -8.87
N GLU A 363 13.75 -19.28 -8.75
CA GLU A 363 14.34 -19.64 -7.45
C GLU A 363 14.61 -18.41 -6.58
N GLN A 364 15.16 -17.33 -7.16
CA GLN A 364 15.40 -16.09 -6.42
C GLN A 364 14.07 -15.41 -6.05
N LEU A 365 13.06 -15.48 -6.90
CA LEU A 365 11.75 -14.92 -6.63
C LEU A 365 11.05 -15.59 -5.42
N GLU A 366 11.20 -16.92 -5.26
CA GLU A 366 10.70 -17.63 -4.07
C GLU A 366 11.43 -17.19 -2.78
N LYS A 367 12.70 -16.82 -2.86
CA LYS A 367 13.44 -16.23 -1.71
C LYS A 367 12.98 -14.80 -1.43
N THR A 368 12.69 -14.04 -2.51
CA THR A 368 12.24 -12.65 -2.42
C THR A 368 10.80 -12.55 -1.92
N VAL A 369 9.92 -13.51 -2.25
CA VAL A 369 8.51 -13.53 -1.84
C VAL A 369 8.23 -14.83 -1.07
N PRO A 370 8.74 -14.94 0.17
CA PRO A 370 8.70 -16.19 0.95
C PRO A 370 7.29 -16.57 1.42
N TYR A 371 6.38 -15.60 1.50
CA TYR A 371 4.99 -15.86 1.92
C TYR A 371 4.04 -15.15 0.96
N LYS A 372 3.12 -15.90 0.38
CA LYS A 372 2.09 -15.36 -0.54
C LYS A 372 0.87 -16.25 -0.55
N GLY A 373 -0.28 -15.69 -0.94
CA GLY A 373 -1.52 -16.44 -1.07
C GLY A 373 -2.56 -15.70 -1.89
N HIS A 374 -3.52 -16.45 -2.43
CA HIS A 374 -4.67 -15.92 -3.17
C HIS A 374 -5.86 -16.86 -3.07
N THR A 375 -7.05 -16.36 -3.34
CA THR A 375 -8.32 -17.13 -3.30
C THR A 375 -8.70 -17.75 -4.64
N GLY A 376 -7.81 -17.75 -5.64
CA GLY A 376 -8.07 -18.27 -6.99
C GLY A 376 -8.54 -17.21 -7.98
N GLN A 377 -9.18 -16.16 -7.50
CA GLN A 377 -9.62 -15.02 -8.29
C GLN A 377 -9.33 -13.73 -7.52
N TYR A 378 -9.19 -12.61 -8.25
CA TYR A 378 -9.29 -11.26 -7.69
C TYR A 378 -10.44 -10.52 -8.37
N PHE A 379 -11.02 -9.53 -7.69
CA PHE A 379 -12.04 -8.66 -8.26
C PHE A 379 -11.40 -7.37 -8.78
N THR A 380 -11.91 -6.87 -9.90
CA THR A 380 -11.52 -5.55 -10.38
C THR A 380 -12.76 -4.67 -10.61
N THR A 381 -12.80 -3.54 -9.93
CA THR A 381 -13.85 -2.53 -10.07
C THR A 381 -13.89 -1.91 -11.47
N LEU A 382 -12.76 -1.92 -12.19
CA LEU A 382 -12.67 -1.39 -13.56
C LEU A 382 -13.49 -2.19 -14.59
N LYS A 383 -13.73 -3.48 -14.33
CA LYS A 383 -14.54 -4.36 -15.18
C LYS A 383 -15.81 -4.83 -14.48
N ASP A 384 -15.95 -4.50 -13.20
CA ASP A 384 -17.02 -5.02 -12.33
C ASP A 384 -17.13 -6.56 -12.40
N ALA A 385 -15.98 -7.23 -12.35
CA ALA A 385 -15.90 -8.68 -12.57
C ALA A 385 -14.68 -9.31 -11.87
N PRO A 386 -14.80 -10.61 -11.47
CA PRO A 386 -13.66 -11.39 -11.04
C PRO A 386 -12.76 -11.79 -12.22
N VAL A 387 -11.48 -11.95 -11.93
CA VAL A 387 -10.44 -12.40 -12.86
C VAL A 387 -9.73 -13.62 -12.27
N ASP A 388 -9.60 -14.69 -13.07
CA ASP A 388 -8.91 -15.92 -12.66
C ASP A 388 -7.41 -15.70 -12.48
N ILE A 389 -6.87 -16.26 -11.42
CA ILE A 389 -5.43 -16.29 -11.15
C ILE A 389 -4.90 -17.68 -11.52
N LYS A 390 -4.17 -17.76 -12.62
CA LYS A 390 -3.52 -19.00 -13.10
C LYS A 390 -2.04 -19.04 -12.76
N HIS A 391 -1.42 -17.87 -12.63
CA HIS A 391 -0.03 -17.69 -12.23
C HIS A 391 0.03 -16.60 -11.17
N TYR A 392 0.77 -16.86 -10.09
CA TYR A 392 0.86 -15.96 -8.96
C TYR A 392 2.25 -15.97 -8.33
N SER A 393 3.01 -14.94 -8.62
CA SER A 393 4.34 -14.73 -8.01
C SER A 393 4.29 -13.90 -6.73
N GLY A 394 3.17 -13.20 -6.50
CA GLY A 394 3.00 -12.28 -5.37
C GLY A 394 3.45 -10.85 -5.67
N LEU A 395 4.13 -10.60 -6.78
CA LEU A 395 4.54 -9.27 -7.24
C LEU A 395 3.92 -8.96 -8.60
N ASN A 396 3.43 -7.74 -8.76
CA ASN A 396 3.11 -7.19 -10.08
C ASN A 396 4.26 -6.32 -10.63
N THR A 397 4.18 -6.01 -11.92
CA THR A 397 5.08 -5.09 -12.63
C THR A 397 4.36 -4.42 -13.80
N SER A 398 4.77 -3.21 -14.14
CA SER A 398 4.34 -2.52 -15.37
C SER A 398 5.29 -2.72 -16.54
N GLN A 399 6.29 -3.61 -16.41
CA GLN A 399 7.26 -3.85 -17.47
C GLN A 399 6.60 -4.29 -18.79
N GLY A 400 6.82 -3.51 -19.84
CA GLY A 400 6.25 -3.78 -21.17
C GLY A 400 4.79 -3.37 -21.33
N SER A 401 4.16 -2.75 -20.34
CA SER A 401 2.80 -2.21 -20.45
C SER A 401 2.71 -1.12 -21.52
N LEU A 402 1.61 -1.16 -22.29
CA LEU A 402 1.25 -0.13 -23.27
C LEU A 402 0.24 0.88 -22.69
N ASN A 403 -0.07 0.77 -21.43
CA ASN A 403 -0.93 1.74 -20.75
C ASN A 403 -0.16 3.07 -20.60
N HIS A 404 -0.80 4.19 -20.96
CA HIS A 404 -0.18 5.52 -20.87
C HIS A 404 0.29 5.89 -19.46
N MET A 405 -0.27 5.26 -18.43
CA MET A 405 0.18 5.45 -17.04
C MET A 405 1.57 4.83 -16.78
N ALA A 406 2.01 3.92 -17.65
CA ALA A 406 3.34 3.32 -17.59
C ALA A 406 4.39 4.08 -18.43
N ASP A 407 4.06 5.23 -19.04
CA ASP A 407 4.99 5.99 -19.90
C ASP A 407 6.28 6.39 -19.17
N ARG A 408 6.22 6.57 -17.84
CA ARG A 408 7.38 6.90 -17.00
C ARG A 408 8.00 5.68 -16.30
N PHE A 409 7.67 4.46 -16.72
CA PHE A 409 8.24 3.24 -16.13
C PHE A 409 9.79 3.23 -16.14
N SER A 410 10.40 3.80 -17.19
CA SER A 410 11.86 3.92 -17.29
C SER A 410 12.52 4.82 -16.23
N GLU A 411 11.75 5.58 -15.49
CA GLU A 411 12.25 6.44 -14.41
C GLU A 411 12.33 5.70 -13.07
N THR A 412 11.67 4.54 -12.92
CA THR A 412 11.68 3.75 -11.69
C THR A 412 13.07 3.22 -11.35
N ALA A 413 13.36 3.08 -10.06
CA ALA A 413 14.62 2.49 -9.60
C ALA A 413 14.77 1.04 -10.09
N TRP A 414 13.66 0.27 -10.12
CA TRP A 414 13.65 -1.08 -10.67
C TRP A 414 14.07 -1.13 -12.12
N TYR A 415 13.49 -0.28 -12.99
CA TYR A 415 13.89 -0.23 -14.41
C TYR A 415 15.37 0.06 -14.56
N LYS A 416 15.89 1.06 -13.84
CA LYS A 416 17.31 1.45 -13.92
C LYS A 416 18.25 0.33 -13.45
N ALA A 417 17.80 -0.51 -12.52
CA ALA A 417 18.59 -1.64 -12.04
C ALA A 417 18.54 -2.87 -12.97
N THR A 418 17.56 -2.95 -13.87
CA THR A 418 17.30 -4.14 -14.68
C THR A 418 17.47 -3.93 -16.19
N ASN A 419 17.83 -2.71 -16.64
CA ASN A 419 18.06 -2.34 -18.05
C ASN A 419 19.31 -1.43 -18.23
#